data_3c67bbaeffc019cf0392ace727b77da7
#
_entry.id   3c67bbaeffc019cf0392ace727b77da7
#
_cell.length_a   1.000
_cell.length_b   1.000
_cell.length_c   1.000
_cell.angle_alpha   90.00
_cell.angle_beta   90.00
_cell.angle_gamma   90.00
#
_symmetry.space_group_name_H-M   'P 1'
#
loop_
_entity.id
_entity.type
_entity.pdbx_description
1 polymer ?
#
loop_
_entity_poly.entity_id
_entity_poly.type
_entity_poly.pdbx_seq_one_letter_code
_entity_poly.pdbx_strand_id
1 'polypeptide(L)'
;MRILYDASRLMSRADRSAPTGVDRVCLAYAEWLLGAPGVAVLPVRGRKNRLAPVDPAWFGRFVADLRRRWNGAAAAPADRAHEARLLDALTAPTRPTVSVIGAPPAPVQDRPADKGRVLKQFFRSRYVAPLPDADLYLNVGHTTLHEPTALKALKAAGIERVVLIHDLIPITHPEFCRPGDGDKHHARVANTLRHASRIIVNSAYTGEELQAFARREGLPQPPIHVAHLGLEPAFGAGDAIAAPRPYFVHVGTIEARKNLALLLTLWRRLEERLGERTPSLVLVGRYGWENEAVLDHLQRSPNLQGLVHQASNLSDAALARLMRGARAVLAPSSVEGFDLPAVEACAMGLRLIASDIPPHRELTPDAELIDPLDGLGWMEAIERATFAPAGPASVYAAPAWRGHFRIVAEAIGLGRASPLASAVKGL
;
A
#
# COMPACT_ATOMS: atom_id res chain seq x y z
N MET A 1 13.25 -10.50 23.75
CA MET A 1 13.90 -9.92 22.57
C MET A 1 13.65 -8.42 22.50
N ARG A 2 14.69 -7.59 22.32
CA ARG A 2 14.59 -6.13 22.23
C ARG A 2 14.71 -5.73 20.76
N ILE A 3 13.67 -5.09 20.21
CA ILE A 3 13.58 -4.77 18.77
C ILE A 3 13.53 -3.27 18.57
N LEU A 4 14.54 -2.70 17.90
CA LEU A 4 14.49 -1.35 17.37
C LEU A 4 13.54 -1.32 16.16
N TYR A 5 12.36 -0.76 16.31
CA TYR A 5 11.38 -0.62 15.23
C TYR A 5 11.48 0.78 14.59
N ASP A 6 11.72 0.85 13.27
CA ASP A 6 11.77 2.12 12.55
C ASP A 6 10.36 2.70 12.35
N ALA A 7 9.97 3.61 13.24
CA ALA A 7 8.69 4.28 13.25
C ALA A 7 8.63 5.51 12.30
N SER A 8 9.72 5.84 11.60
CA SER A 8 9.84 7.08 10.81
C SER A 8 8.70 7.27 9.83
N ARG A 9 8.31 6.21 9.12
CA ARG A 9 7.23 6.28 8.14
C ARG A 9 5.89 6.56 8.81
N LEU A 10 5.50 5.80 9.82
CA LEU A 10 4.24 6.01 10.53
C LEU A 10 4.15 7.42 11.10
N MET A 11 5.23 7.89 11.75
CA MET A 11 5.28 9.24 12.31
C MET A 11 5.16 10.34 11.25
N SER A 12 5.71 10.11 10.04
CA SER A 12 5.57 11.06 8.93
C SER A 12 4.17 11.07 8.29
N ARG A 13 3.32 10.11 8.65
CA ARG A 13 1.94 9.96 8.15
C ARG A 13 0.88 10.26 9.20
N ALA A 14 1.29 10.78 10.36
CA ALA A 14 0.42 11.08 11.49
C ALA A 14 -0.82 11.93 11.13
N ASP A 15 -0.68 12.85 10.17
CA ASP A 15 -1.75 13.78 9.76
C ASP A 15 -2.64 13.24 8.64
N ARG A 16 -2.37 12.03 8.12
CA ARG A 16 -3.17 11.46 7.04
C ARG A 16 -4.46 10.84 7.56
N SER A 17 -5.57 11.11 6.87
CA SER A 17 -6.90 10.54 7.16
C SER A 17 -7.01 9.08 6.73
N ALA A 18 -6.30 8.67 5.66
CA ALA A 18 -6.28 7.29 5.17
C ALA A 18 -4.85 6.81 4.86
N PRO A 19 -4.53 5.54 5.11
CA PRO A 19 -3.22 4.95 4.84
C PRO A 19 -3.01 4.66 3.35
N THR A 20 -1.74 4.54 2.95
CA THR A 20 -1.34 3.82 1.73
C THR A 20 -1.05 2.36 2.05
N GLY A 21 -0.86 1.50 1.04
CA GLY A 21 -0.50 0.09 1.26
C GLY A 21 0.70 -0.08 2.19
N VAL A 22 1.81 0.63 1.94
CA VAL A 22 3.01 0.56 2.82
C VAL A 22 2.74 1.11 4.22
N ASP A 23 1.84 2.07 4.38
CA ASP A 23 1.48 2.60 5.71
C ASP A 23 0.70 1.55 6.52
N ARG A 24 -0.19 0.76 5.86
CA ARG A 24 -0.88 -0.40 6.47
C ARG A 24 0.11 -1.46 6.94
N VAL A 25 1.10 -1.80 6.11
CA VAL A 25 2.16 -2.75 6.49
C VAL A 25 2.92 -2.26 7.72
N CYS A 26 3.36 -1.00 7.74
CA CYS A 26 4.04 -0.44 8.90
C CYS A 26 3.18 -0.49 10.17
N LEU A 27 1.88 -0.20 10.05
CA LEU A 27 0.96 -0.26 11.18
C LEU A 27 0.77 -1.70 11.70
N ALA A 28 0.55 -2.66 10.80
CA ALA A 28 0.40 -4.07 11.14
C ALA A 28 1.64 -4.63 11.88
N TYR A 29 2.83 -4.27 11.42
CA TYR A 29 4.07 -4.63 12.11
C TYR A 29 4.19 -3.99 13.50
N ALA A 30 3.85 -2.72 13.64
CA ALA A 30 3.88 -2.04 14.93
C ALA A 30 2.93 -2.72 15.93
N GLU A 31 1.70 -3.03 15.52
CA GLU A 31 0.69 -3.70 16.35
C GLU A 31 1.12 -5.13 16.72
N TRP A 32 1.61 -5.89 15.74
CA TRP A 32 2.12 -7.25 15.98
C TRP A 32 3.24 -7.26 17.02
N LEU A 33 4.23 -6.39 16.88
CA LEU A 33 5.36 -6.31 17.81
C LEU A 33 4.93 -5.86 19.19
N LEU A 34 4.06 -4.86 19.30
CA LEU A 34 3.53 -4.38 20.58
C LEU A 34 2.69 -5.42 21.31
N GLY A 35 2.03 -6.33 20.57
CA GLY A 35 1.26 -7.44 21.12
C GLY A 35 2.05 -8.73 21.32
N ALA A 36 3.30 -8.83 20.85
CA ALA A 36 4.07 -10.07 20.88
C ALA A 36 4.65 -10.37 22.28
N PRO A 37 4.34 -11.53 22.89
CA PRO A 37 4.89 -11.90 24.19
C PRO A 37 6.43 -11.96 24.17
N GLY A 38 7.06 -11.41 25.19
CA GLY A 38 8.52 -11.43 25.34
C GLY A 38 9.29 -10.48 24.40
N VAL A 39 8.60 -9.60 23.69
CA VAL A 39 9.19 -8.56 22.84
C VAL A 39 9.13 -7.20 23.54
N ALA A 40 10.28 -6.55 23.64
CA ALA A 40 10.39 -5.16 24.05
C ALA A 40 10.57 -4.31 22.78
N VAL A 41 9.56 -3.55 22.41
CA VAL A 41 9.62 -2.65 21.24
C VAL A 41 10.30 -1.35 21.66
N LEU A 42 11.38 -1.03 20.97
CA LEU A 42 12.18 0.18 21.14
C LEU A 42 12.01 1.02 19.85
N PRO A 43 10.99 1.89 19.77
CA PRO A 43 10.74 2.63 18.56
C PRO A 43 11.84 3.67 18.31
N VAL A 44 12.27 3.80 17.06
CA VAL A 44 13.27 4.77 16.61
C VAL A 44 12.78 5.52 15.38
N ARG A 45 13.35 6.70 15.15
CA ARG A 45 13.13 7.48 13.93
C ARG A 45 14.42 7.97 13.33
N GLY A 46 14.45 8.09 12.00
CA GLY A 46 15.56 8.71 11.29
C GLY A 46 15.65 10.20 11.55
N ARG A 47 16.85 10.69 11.89
CA ARG A 47 17.18 12.09 12.06
C ARG A 47 18.60 12.37 11.59
N LYS A 48 18.77 13.20 10.54
CA LYS A 48 20.11 13.56 10.01
C LYS A 48 21.03 12.33 9.87
N ASN A 49 20.58 11.32 9.14
CA ASN A 49 21.31 10.07 8.86
C ASN A 49 21.63 9.20 10.10
N ARG A 50 21.01 9.48 11.24
CA ARG A 50 21.09 8.69 12.47
C ARG A 50 19.70 8.25 12.90
N LEU A 51 19.65 7.26 13.81
CA LEU A 51 18.42 6.85 14.47
C LEU A 51 18.33 7.56 15.83
N ALA A 52 17.16 8.08 16.16
CA ALA A 52 16.88 8.66 17.46
C ALA A 52 15.77 7.86 18.14
N PRO A 53 15.91 7.50 19.42
CA PRO A 53 14.89 6.79 20.17
C PRO A 53 13.62 7.63 20.30
N VAL A 54 12.48 6.94 20.36
CA VAL A 54 11.15 7.48 20.61
C VAL A 54 10.64 6.84 21.90
N ASP A 55 9.88 7.57 22.70
CA ASP A 55 9.30 7.04 23.95
C ASP A 55 8.33 5.86 23.63
N PRO A 56 8.56 4.66 24.18
CA PRO A 56 7.75 3.49 23.86
C PRO A 56 6.29 3.62 24.29
N ALA A 57 6.01 4.25 25.43
CA ALA A 57 4.64 4.41 25.92
C ALA A 57 3.86 5.41 25.04
N TRP A 58 4.51 6.48 24.62
CA TRP A 58 3.93 7.38 23.63
C TRP A 58 3.68 6.69 22.31
N PHE A 59 4.63 5.87 21.82
CA PHE A 59 4.49 5.16 20.56
C PHE A 59 3.32 4.18 20.58
N GLY A 60 3.11 3.44 21.66
CA GLY A 60 1.96 2.55 21.83
C GLY A 60 0.63 3.30 21.72
N ARG A 61 0.50 4.47 22.39
CA ARG A 61 -0.69 5.33 22.25
C ARG A 61 -0.86 5.85 20.83
N PHE A 62 0.22 6.29 20.20
CA PHE A 62 0.24 6.79 18.83
C PHE A 62 -0.26 5.74 17.82
N VAL A 63 0.21 4.48 17.93
CA VAL A 63 -0.23 3.36 17.08
C VAL A 63 -1.73 3.10 17.25
N ALA A 64 -2.22 3.06 18.48
CA ALA A 64 -3.65 2.88 18.77
C ALA A 64 -4.51 4.03 18.22
N ASP A 65 -4.05 5.28 18.35
CA ASP A 65 -4.74 6.46 17.80
C ASP A 65 -4.78 6.43 16.26
N LEU A 66 -3.67 6.01 15.64
CA LEU A 66 -3.55 5.92 14.19
C LEU A 66 -4.47 4.84 13.63
N ARG A 67 -4.56 3.66 14.29
CA ARG A 67 -5.50 2.59 13.95
C ARG A 67 -6.95 3.07 14.01
N ARG A 68 -7.36 3.73 15.10
CA ARG A 68 -8.73 4.29 15.24
C ARG A 68 -9.06 5.26 14.12
N ARG A 69 -8.11 6.14 13.78
CA ARG A 69 -8.29 7.13 12.71
C ARG A 69 -8.44 6.49 11.34
N TRP A 70 -7.59 5.54 11.00
CA TRP A 70 -7.60 4.89 9.69
C TRP A 70 -8.77 3.92 9.52
N ASN A 71 -9.32 3.39 10.59
CA ASN A 71 -10.58 2.64 10.56
C ASN A 71 -11.83 3.53 10.37
N GLY A 72 -11.67 4.81 10.14
CA GLY A 72 -12.77 5.72 9.81
C GLY A 72 -13.50 6.34 10.99
N ALA A 73 -13.06 6.09 12.25
CA ALA A 73 -13.69 6.68 13.44
C ALA A 73 -13.58 8.22 13.51
N ALA A 74 -12.77 8.83 12.65
CA ALA A 74 -12.51 10.26 12.62
C ALA A 74 -12.45 10.85 11.19
N ALA A 75 -13.30 10.35 10.27
CA ALA A 75 -13.38 10.92 8.92
C ALA A 75 -13.75 12.43 8.99
N ALA A 76 -13.01 13.26 8.24
CA ALA A 76 -13.31 14.68 8.17
C ALA A 76 -14.71 14.94 7.59
N PRO A 77 -15.41 16.01 8.01
CA PRO A 77 -16.73 16.35 7.44
C PRO A 77 -16.74 16.45 5.91
N ALA A 78 -15.67 16.99 5.32
CA ALA A 78 -15.53 17.08 3.87
C ALA A 78 -15.42 15.71 3.18
N ASP A 79 -14.72 14.75 3.79
CA ASP A 79 -14.60 13.38 3.27
C ASP A 79 -15.94 12.66 3.32
N ARG A 80 -16.71 12.80 4.41
CA ARG A 80 -18.08 12.25 4.53
C ARG A 80 -19.05 12.87 3.51
N ALA A 81 -18.98 14.19 3.29
CA ALA A 81 -19.80 14.86 2.30
C ALA A 81 -19.45 14.41 0.88
N HIS A 82 -18.17 14.14 0.60
CA HIS A 82 -17.75 13.63 -0.71
C HIS A 82 -18.22 12.17 -0.91
N GLU A 83 -18.12 11.32 0.10
CA GLU A 83 -18.65 9.96 0.09
C GLU A 83 -20.16 9.95 -0.15
N ALA A 84 -20.93 10.82 0.54
CA ALA A 84 -22.36 10.93 0.35
C ALA A 84 -22.72 11.31 -1.10
N ARG A 85 -22.05 12.31 -1.67
CA ARG A 85 -22.27 12.68 -3.09
C ARG A 85 -21.97 11.55 -4.07
N LEU A 86 -20.90 10.77 -3.80
CA LEU A 86 -20.58 9.59 -4.61
C LEU A 86 -21.70 8.54 -4.53
N LEU A 87 -22.19 8.25 -3.32
CA LEU A 87 -23.29 7.31 -3.12
C LEU A 87 -24.57 7.78 -3.83
N ASP A 88 -24.92 9.06 -3.70
CA ASP A 88 -26.08 9.67 -4.40
C ASP A 88 -25.94 9.52 -5.91
N ALA A 89 -24.74 9.77 -6.46
CA ALA A 89 -24.49 9.64 -7.90
C ALA A 89 -24.61 8.19 -8.39
N LEU A 90 -24.14 7.20 -7.61
CA LEU A 90 -24.20 5.77 -7.96
C LEU A 90 -25.59 5.17 -7.79
N THR A 91 -26.40 5.68 -6.84
CA THR A 91 -27.76 5.19 -6.57
C THR A 91 -28.85 5.96 -7.34
N ALA A 92 -28.47 7.02 -8.08
CA ALA A 92 -29.39 7.76 -8.93
C ALA A 92 -30.03 6.85 -10.01
N PRO A 93 -31.35 6.96 -10.26
CA PRO A 93 -32.03 6.13 -11.26
C PRO A 93 -31.58 6.44 -12.70
N THR A 94 -31.06 7.64 -12.94
CA THR A 94 -30.54 8.08 -14.24
C THR A 94 -29.07 8.48 -14.12
N ARG A 95 -28.38 8.56 -15.27
CA ARG A 95 -26.99 9.06 -15.31
C ARG A 95 -26.94 10.50 -14.77
N PRO A 96 -26.07 10.79 -13.78
CA PRO A 96 -25.86 12.16 -13.35
C PRO A 96 -25.27 13.02 -14.50
N THR A 97 -25.63 14.29 -14.52
CA THR A 97 -25.09 15.22 -15.52
C THR A 97 -23.63 15.61 -15.25
N VAL A 98 -23.20 15.46 -14.02
CA VAL A 98 -21.85 15.86 -13.57
C VAL A 98 -21.20 14.71 -12.79
N SER A 99 -19.93 14.51 -13.05
CA SER A 99 -19.09 13.56 -12.30
C SER A 99 -18.81 14.08 -10.88
N VAL A 100 -18.80 13.16 -9.91
CA VAL A 100 -18.27 13.44 -8.57
C VAL A 100 -16.76 13.28 -8.63
N ILE A 101 -16.03 14.38 -8.50
CA ILE A 101 -14.57 14.40 -8.57
C ILE A 101 -14.04 15.15 -7.34
N GLY A 102 -13.08 14.56 -6.65
CA GLY A 102 -12.36 15.22 -5.57
C GLY A 102 -11.46 16.33 -6.14
N ALA A 103 -11.31 17.40 -5.38
CA ALA A 103 -10.39 18.46 -5.78
C ALA A 103 -8.98 17.90 -5.99
N PRO A 104 -8.32 18.15 -7.14
CA PRO A 104 -6.91 17.83 -7.31
C PRO A 104 -6.12 18.54 -6.21
N PRO A 105 -5.02 17.96 -5.73
CA PRO A 105 -4.16 18.65 -4.78
C PRO A 105 -3.73 19.97 -5.42
N ALA A 106 -3.78 21.04 -4.63
CA ALA A 106 -3.19 22.31 -5.07
C ALA A 106 -1.77 22.02 -5.56
N PRO A 107 -1.31 22.60 -6.67
CA PRO A 107 0.05 22.43 -7.15
C PRO A 107 0.98 22.61 -5.97
N VAL A 108 1.94 21.69 -5.84
CA VAL A 108 2.93 21.72 -4.75
C VAL A 108 3.78 22.98 -4.94
N GLN A 109 3.22 24.11 -4.54
CA GLN A 109 4.07 25.19 -4.08
C GLN A 109 4.74 24.65 -2.84
N ASP A 110 6.05 24.78 -2.75
CA ASP A 110 6.85 24.48 -1.56
C ASP A 110 6.19 25.10 -0.32
N ARG A 111 5.16 24.45 0.18
CA ARG A 111 4.63 24.78 1.49
C ARG A 111 5.64 24.24 2.48
N PRO A 112 6.30 25.10 3.25
CA PRO A 112 6.97 24.63 4.44
C PRO A 112 5.91 23.83 5.20
N ALA A 113 6.14 22.53 5.33
CA ALA A 113 5.24 21.65 6.04
C ALA A 113 4.87 22.35 7.35
N ASP A 114 3.58 22.65 7.53
CA ASP A 114 3.08 23.13 8.82
C ASP A 114 3.22 21.99 9.83
N LYS A 115 4.44 21.85 10.31
CA LYS A 115 4.89 20.89 11.31
C LYS A 115 4.44 21.31 12.71
N GLY A 116 3.42 22.18 12.79
CA GLY A 116 3.22 23.09 13.89
C GLY A 116 2.58 22.53 15.15
N ARG A 117 1.98 21.35 15.21
CA ARG A 117 1.30 20.93 16.46
C ARG A 117 1.80 19.64 17.09
N VAL A 118 2.01 18.59 16.34
CA VAL A 118 2.49 17.31 16.92
C VAL A 118 4.00 17.32 17.16
N LEU A 119 4.75 18.10 16.39
CA LEU A 119 6.21 18.13 16.44
C LEU A 119 6.83 19.11 17.45
N LYS A 120 6.10 20.11 17.96
CA LYS A 120 6.67 21.09 18.90
C LYS A 120 7.17 20.49 20.22
N GLN A 121 6.61 19.38 20.67
CA GLN A 121 7.05 18.69 21.87
C GLN A 121 8.38 17.93 21.69
N PHE A 122 8.75 17.57 20.45
CA PHE A 122 9.96 16.80 20.13
C PHE A 122 11.18 17.64 19.74
N PHE A 123 11.03 18.94 19.51
CA PHE A 123 12.14 19.79 19.06
C PHE A 123 13.05 20.32 20.18
N ARG A 124 12.76 20.02 21.45
CA ARG A 124 13.52 20.61 22.58
C ARG A 124 14.87 19.96 22.90
N SER A 125 15.21 18.79 22.36
CA SER A 125 16.50 18.17 22.63
C SER A 125 17.46 18.28 21.44
N ARG A 126 18.53 19.07 21.59
CA ARG A 126 19.72 19.05 20.71
C ARG A 126 20.55 17.79 20.90
N TYR A 127 20.32 17.06 21.97
CA TYR A 127 21.02 15.82 22.34
C TYR A 127 20.30 14.64 21.69
N VAL A 128 20.98 13.91 20.81
CA VAL A 128 20.53 12.60 20.31
C VAL A 128 21.02 11.60 21.34
N ALA A 129 20.12 11.08 22.17
CA ALA A 129 20.44 10.02 23.10
C ALA A 129 21.09 8.83 22.36
N PRO A 130 22.04 8.11 22.94
CA PRO A 130 22.56 6.87 22.37
C PRO A 130 21.41 5.89 22.14
N LEU A 131 21.52 5.04 21.11
CA LEU A 131 20.54 3.99 20.87
C LEU A 131 20.53 3.05 22.08
N PRO A 132 19.33 2.62 22.51
CA PRO A 132 19.25 1.60 23.53
C PRO A 132 19.84 0.28 22.99
N ASP A 133 20.38 -0.51 23.90
CA ASP A 133 20.85 -1.83 23.60
C ASP A 133 19.71 -2.74 23.07
N ALA A 134 19.92 -3.39 21.95
CA ALA A 134 18.88 -4.14 21.23
C ALA A 134 19.47 -5.35 20.49
N ASP A 135 18.62 -6.35 20.28
CA ASP A 135 18.98 -7.57 19.57
C ASP A 135 18.82 -7.41 18.04
N LEU A 136 17.82 -6.64 17.63
CA LEU A 136 17.41 -6.53 16.23
C LEU A 136 16.91 -5.12 15.88
N TYR A 137 17.21 -4.66 14.67
CA TYR A 137 16.58 -3.50 14.00
C TYR A 137 15.67 -3.97 12.88
N LEU A 138 14.44 -3.47 12.84
CA LEU A 138 13.43 -3.79 11.83
C LEU A 138 12.97 -2.54 11.11
N ASN A 139 13.15 -2.49 9.79
CA ASN A 139 12.70 -1.41 8.91
C ASN A 139 11.75 -1.95 7.84
N VAL A 140 10.49 -1.54 7.90
CA VAL A 140 9.44 -1.94 6.95
C VAL A 140 8.90 -0.77 6.12
N GLY A 141 9.42 0.45 6.34
CA GLY A 141 8.93 1.68 5.72
C GLY A 141 9.86 2.30 4.69
N HIS A 142 10.99 1.69 4.37
CA HIS A 142 12.04 2.17 3.46
C HIS A 142 12.65 3.54 3.84
N THR A 143 12.37 4.02 5.04
CA THR A 143 12.91 5.29 5.51
C THR A 143 14.40 5.15 5.85
N THR A 144 15.18 6.20 5.61
CA THR A 144 16.62 6.30 5.95
C THR A 144 17.57 5.34 5.24
N LEU A 145 17.10 4.34 4.52
CA LEU A 145 17.94 3.28 3.90
C LEU A 145 18.82 3.77 2.73
N HIS A 146 18.51 4.93 2.15
CA HIS A 146 19.34 5.52 1.07
C HIS A 146 20.71 6.02 1.59
N GLU A 147 20.83 6.22 2.90
CA GLU A 147 22.07 6.56 3.57
C GLU A 147 22.57 5.38 4.40
N PRO A 148 23.80 4.89 4.20
CA PRO A 148 24.26 3.67 4.87
C PRO A 148 24.67 3.88 6.33
N THR A 149 24.78 5.11 6.81
CA THR A 149 25.35 5.47 8.13
C THR A 149 24.67 4.74 9.29
N ALA A 150 23.32 4.73 9.30
CA ALA A 150 22.56 4.05 10.37
C ALA A 150 22.79 2.52 10.34
N LEU A 151 22.69 1.89 9.16
CA LEU A 151 22.89 0.45 9.01
C LEU A 151 24.32 0.02 9.36
N LYS A 152 25.33 0.83 9.00
CA LYS A 152 26.75 0.58 9.39
C LYS A 152 26.93 0.66 10.90
N ALA A 153 26.35 1.68 11.55
CA ALA A 153 26.43 1.81 13.01
C ALA A 153 25.77 0.63 13.74
N LEU A 154 24.59 0.19 13.30
CA LEU A 154 23.91 -0.99 13.83
C LEU A 154 24.73 -2.27 13.63
N LYS A 155 25.37 -2.43 12.45
CA LYS A 155 26.27 -3.56 12.19
C LYS A 155 27.48 -3.56 13.13
N ALA A 156 28.10 -2.42 13.35
CA ALA A 156 29.23 -2.28 14.25
C ALA A 156 28.85 -2.56 15.71
N ALA A 157 27.60 -2.28 16.10
CA ALA A 157 27.05 -2.58 17.42
C ALA A 157 26.59 -4.05 17.57
N GLY A 158 26.75 -4.90 16.55
CA GLY A 158 26.31 -6.29 16.59
C GLY A 158 24.80 -6.50 16.49
N ILE A 159 24.03 -5.45 16.21
CA ILE A 159 22.56 -5.52 16.12
C ILE A 159 22.17 -6.15 14.77
N GLU A 160 21.31 -7.16 14.79
CA GLU A 160 20.72 -7.75 13.57
C GLU A 160 19.89 -6.69 12.80
N ARG A 161 19.92 -6.73 11.49
CA ARG A 161 19.24 -5.75 10.63
C ARG A 161 18.33 -6.48 9.66
N VAL A 162 17.01 -6.36 9.87
CA VAL A 162 15.98 -6.95 9.01
C VAL A 162 15.25 -5.81 8.29
N VAL A 163 15.14 -5.93 6.98
CA VAL A 163 14.52 -4.92 6.12
C VAL A 163 13.47 -5.59 5.25
N LEU A 164 12.28 -5.00 5.18
CA LEU A 164 11.27 -5.41 4.21
C LEU A 164 11.39 -4.54 2.95
N ILE A 165 11.50 -5.17 1.77
CA ILE A 165 11.47 -4.52 0.45
C ILE A 165 10.10 -4.78 -0.18
N HIS A 166 9.41 -3.69 -0.57
CA HIS A 166 8.07 -3.77 -1.15
C HIS A 166 8.07 -3.98 -2.66
N ASP A 167 8.99 -3.36 -3.36
CA ASP A 167 9.15 -3.41 -4.82
C ASP A 167 10.51 -2.83 -5.22
N LEU A 168 10.84 -2.96 -6.51
CA LEU A 168 11.97 -2.32 -7.16
C LEU A 168 11.52 -1.34 -8.26
N ILE A 169 10.23 -0.99 -8.32
CA ILE A 169 9.62 -0.20 -9.40
C ILE A 169 10.41 1.07 -9.74
N PRO A 170 10.87 1.89 -8.79
CA PRO A 170 11.64 3.09 -9.15
C PRO A 170 12.99 2.81 -9.85
N ILE A 171 13.48 1.56 -9.79
CA ILE A 171 14.71 1.13 -10.47
C ILE A 171 14.38 0.49 -11.81
N THR A 172 13.35 -0.36 -11.85
CA THR A 172 13.01 -1.14 -13.04
C THR A 172 12.13 -0.38 -14.02
N HIS A 173 11.32 0.57 -13.52
CA HIS A 173 10.37 1.38 -14.29
C HIS A 173 10.43 2.85 -13.84
N PRO A 174 11.59 3.52 -14.01
CA PRO A 174 11.77 4.90 -13.53
C PRO A 174 10.84 5.90 -14.23
N GLU A 175 10.33 5.57 -15.43
CA GLU A 175 9.37 6.36 -16.20
C GLU A 175 8.03 6.56 -15.47
N PHE A 176 7.68 5.70 -14.53
CA PHE A 176 6.47 5.82 -13.70
C PHE A 176 6.72 6.54 -12.37
N CYS A 177 7.92 7.04 -12.15
CA CYS A 177 8.34 7.62 -10.87
C CYS A 177 8.81 9.07 -11.06
N ARG A 178 8.86 9.81 -9.96
CA ARG A 178 9.38 11.18 -10.01
C ARG A 178 10.88 11.18 -10.37
N PRO A 179 11.35 12.18 -11.08
CA PRO A 179 12.79 12.35 -11.30
C PRO A 179 13.61 12.25 -10.01
N GLY A 180 14.64 11.43 -10.02
CA GLY A 180 15.51 11.17 -8.85
C GLY A 180 15.01 10.12 -7.86
N ASP A 181 13.79 9.62 -7.96
CA ASP A 181 13.31 8.52 -7.10
C ASP A 181 14.03 7.20 -7.43
N GLY A 182 14.40 6.97 -8.70
CA GLY A 182 15.18 5.83 -9.14
C GLY A 182 16.54 5.74 -8.43
N ASP A 183 17.35 6.80 -8.49
CA ASP A 183 18.67 6.86 -7.85
C ASP A 183 18.58 6.67 -6.33
N LYS A 184 17.60 7.33 -5.72
CA LYS A 184 17.38 7.21 -4.29
C LYS A 184 16.95 5.80 -3.89
N HIS A 185 16.14 5.14 -4.71
CA HIS A 185 15.70 3.76 -4.45
C HIS A 185 16.82 2.76 -4.73
N HIS A 186 17.61 2.97 -5.79
CA HIS A 186 18.83 2.21 -6.04
C HIS A 186 19.76 2.22 -4.82
N ALA A 187 20.03 3.42 -4.26
CA ALA A 187 20.83 3.53 -3.04
C ALA A 187 20.23 2.78 -1.86
N ARG A 188 18.90 2.81 -1.66
CA ARG A 188 18.20 2.05 -0.61
C ARG A 188 18.41 0.54 -0.75
N VAL A 189 18.15 0.01 -1.94
CA VAL A 189 18.25 -1.42 -2.23
C VAL A 189 19.71 -1.88 -2.11
N ALA A 190 20.66 -1.15 -2.70
CA ALA A 190 22.07 -1.47 -2.62
C ALA A 190 22.59 -1.45 -1.17
N ASN A 191 22.22 -0.44 -0.37
CA ASN A 191 22.60 -0.38 1.05
C ASN A 191 21.94 -1.50 1.87
N THR A 192 20.70 -1.85 1.55
CA THR A 192 20.01 -2.99 2.18
C THR A 192 20.75 -4.28 1.90
N LEU A 193 21.10 -4.59 0.65
CA LEU A 193 21.85 -5.78 0.27
C LEU A 193 23.22 -5.84 0.94
N ARG A 194 23.95 -4.70 1.07
CA ARG A 194 25.28 -4.64 1.69
C ARG A 194 25.24 -4.79 3.22
N HIS A 195 24.15 -4.39 3.86
CA HIS A 195 24.17 -4.21 5.31
C HIS A 195 23.06 -4.94 6.06
N ALA A 196 21.98 -5.38 5.43
CA ALA A 196 20.96 -6.20 6.10
C ALA A 196 21.49 -7.59 6.43
N SER A 197 21.03 -8.16 7.51
CA SER A 197 21.28 -9.55 7.89
C SER A 197 20.32 -10.49 7.19
N ARG A 198 19.09 -10.05 7.01
CA ARG A 198 17.99 -10.74 6.31
C ARG A 198 17.08 -9.73 5.63
N ILE A 199 16.43 -10.16 4.57
CA ILE A 199 15.46 -9.33 3.83
C ILE A 199 14.12 -10.09 3.80
N ILE A 200 13.03 -9.35 4.00
CA ILE A 200 11.67 -9.82 3.79
C ILE A 200 11.16 -9.17 2.51
N VAL A 201 10.46 -9.93 1.70
CA VAL A 201 9.76 -9.43 0.50
C VAL A 201 8.30 -9.85 0.57
N ASN A 202 7.43 -9.06 -0.05
CA ASN A 202 5.99 -9.28 -0.02
C ASN A 202 5.49 -10.24 -1.12
N SER A 203 6.31 -10.55 -2.13
CA SER A 203 5.99 -11.48 -3.21
C SER A 203 7.24 -12.22 -3.67
N ALA A 204 7.08 -13.38 -4.30
CA ALA A 204 8.18 -14.12 -4.93
C ALA A 204 8.77 -13.28 -6.07
N TYR A 205 7.93 -12.62 -6.86
CA TYR A 205 8.37 -11.70 -7.91
C TYR A 205 9.30 -10.60 -7.38
N THR A 206 8.95 -9.92 -6.28
CA THR A 206 9.85 -8.92 -5.66
C THR A 206 11.18 -9.55 -5.22
N GLY A 207 11.14 -10.79 -4.74
CA GLY A 207 12.35 -11.53 -4.38
C GLY A 207 13.26 -11.82 -5.58
N GLU A 208 12.69 -12.24 -6.69
CA GLU A 208 13.40 -12.51 -7.96
C GLU A 208 14.03 -11.23 -8.54
N GLU A 209 13.27 -10.13 -8.58
CA GLU A 209 13.77 -8.82 -8.99
C GLU A 209 14.95 -8.35 -8.12
N LEU A 210 14.83 -8.54 -6.80
CA LEU A 210 15.90 -8.19 -5.86
C LEU A 210 17.16 -9.02 -6.08
N GLN A 211 17.02 -10.33 -6.33
CA GLN A 211 18.14 -11.22 -6.64
C GLN A 211 18.78 -10.87 -8.00
N ALA A 212 17.96 -10.57 -9.01
CA ALA A 212 18.43 -10.13 -10.32
C ALA A 212 19.23 -8.81 -10.21
N PHE A 213 18.71 -7.85 -9.43
CA PHE A 213 19.42 -6.60 -9.13
C PHE A 213 20.74 -6.88 -8.41
N ALA A 214 20.77 -7.72 -7.39
CA ALA A 214 21.99 -8.05 -6.65
C ALA A 214 23.05 -8.68 -7.55
N ARG A 215 22.67 -9.61 -8.45
CA ARG A 215 23.58 -10.21 -9.43
C ARG A 215 24.15 -9.18 -10.40
N ARG A 216 23.30 -8.33 -10.97
CA ARG A 216 23.70 -7.28 -11.93
C ARG A 216 24.69 -6.30 -11.33
N GLU A 217 24.48 -5.91 -10.08
CA GLU A 217 25.32 -4.94 -9.37
C GLU A 217 26.51 -5.56 -8.63
N GLY A 218 26.71 -6.89 -8.68
CA GLY A 218 27.76 -7.58 -7.93
C GLY A 218 27.64 -7.41 -6.41
N LEU A 219 26.39 -7.36 -5.88
CA LEU A 219 26.12 -7.11 -4.47
C LEU A 219 25.90 -8.42 -3.69
N PRO A 220 26.11 -8.40 -2.35
CA PRO A 220 25.80 -9.52 -1.50
C PRO A 220 24.32 -9.94 -1.61
N GLN A 221 24.04 -11.21 -1.40
CA GLN A 221 22.68 -11.77 -1.39
C GLN A 221 22.35 -12.32 0.00
N PRO A 222 21.97 -11.50 0.97
CA PRO A 222 21.53 -11.98 2.26
C PRO A 222 20.27 -12.85 2.12
N PRO A 223 19.97 -13.73 3.10
CA PRO A 223 18.75 -14.55 3.07
C PRO A 223 17.50 -13.70 2.83
N ILE A 224 16.69 -14.12 1.85
CA ILE A 224 15.41 -13.48 1.48
C ILE A 224 14.27 -14.41 1.91
N HIS A 225 13.27 -13.84 2.57
CA HIS A 225 12.08 -14.54 3.03
C HIS A 225 10.85 -13.93 2.35
N VAL A 226 10.11 -14.73 1.59
CA VAL A 226 8.86 -14.30 0.97
C VAL A 226 7.75 -14.44 2.00
N ALA A 227 7.07 -13.32 2.31
CA ALA A 227 5.95 -13.28 3.24
C ALA A 227 4.83 -12.43 2.62
N HIS A 228 3.80 -13.06 2.07
CA HIS A 228 2.67 -12.38 1.46
C HIS A 228 1.95 -11.53 2.52
N LEU A 229 1.59 -10.29 2.16
CA LEU A 229 0.92 -9.37 3.07
C LEU A 229 -0.48 -9.87 3.42
N GLY A 230 -0.87 -9.73 4.68
CA GLY A 230 -2.23 -9.99 5.12
C GLY A 230 -3.19 -8.86 4.76
N LEU A 231 -4.48 -9.15 4.87
CA LEU A 231 -5.55 -8.20 4.59
C LEU A 231 -6.18 -7.65 5.86
N GLU A 232 -6.79 -6.48 5.76
CA GLU A 232 -7.56 -5.88 6.85
C GLU A 232 -8.94 -6.57 6.98
N PRO A 233 -9.49 -6.71 8.21
CA PRO A 233 -10.77 -7.40 8.44
C PRO A 233 -11.97 -6.81 7.69
N ALA A 234 -11.93 -5.53 7.34
CA ALA A 234 -13.00 -4.85 6.60
C ALA A 234 -13.29 -5.48 5.22
N PHE A 235 -12.27 -6.15 4.63
CA PHE A 235 -12.38 -6.80 3.33
C PHE A 235 -12.87 -8.28 3.42
N GLY A 236 -13.60 -8.62 4.45
CA GLY A 236 -14.37 -9.87 4.57
C GLY A 236 -15.80 -9.74 4.04
N ALA A 237 -16.72 -10.60 4.53
CA ALA A 237 -18.14 -10.52 4.22
C ALA A 237 -18.78 -9.22 4.75
N GLY A 238 -19.86 -8.75 4.11
CA GLY A 238 -20.59 -7.55 4.53
C GLY A 238 -21.52 -7.00 3.45
N ASP A 239 -22.11 -5.81 3.72
CA ASP A 239 -23.06 -5.16 2.83
C ASP A 239 -22.44 -4.63 1.55
N ALA A 240 -23.24 -4.58 0.48
CA ALA A 240 -22.92 -4.01 -0.82
C ALA A 240 -23.73 -2.73 -1.07
N ILE A 241 -23.24 -1.85 -1.94
CA ILE A 241 -24.03 -0.74 -2.46
C ILE A 241 -24.92 -1.29 -3.58
N ALA A 242 -26.23 -1.16 -3.41
CA ALA A 242 -27.18 -1.47 -4.47
C ALA A 242 -27.30 -0.28 -5.42
N ALA A 243 -26.67 -0.37 -6.59
CA ALA A 243 -26.74 0.64 -7.63
C ALA A 243 -27.63 0.16 -8.79
N PRO A 244 -28.61 0.97 -9.29
CA PRO A 244 -29.45 0.60 -10.41
C PRO A 244 -28.66 0.51 -11.73
N ARG A 245 -27.60 1.29 -11.86
CA ARG A 245 -26.63 1.22 -12.96
C ARG A 245 -25.43 0.36 -12.54
N PRO A 246 -24.97 -0.58 -13.37
CA PRO A 246 -23.73 -1.32 -13.08
C PRO A 246 -22.54 -0.36 -13.01
N TYR A 247 -21.60 -0.64 -12.10
CA TYR A 247 -20.38 0.14 -11.99
C TYR A 247 -19.16 -0.75 -11.74
N PHE A 248 -18.00 -0.21 -12.08
CA PHE A 248 -16.69 -0.80 -11.85
C PHE A 248 -15.88 0.06 -10.89
N VAL A 249 -14.96 -0.56 -10.18
CA VAL A 249 -14.11 0.14 -9.22
C VAL A 249 -12.63 -0.14 -9.52
N HIS A 250 -11.84 0.93 -9.56
CA HIS A 250 -10.39 0.86 -9.45
C HIS A 250 -9.95 1.44 -8.11
N VAL A 251 -9.03 0.79 -7.42
CA VAL A 251 -8.49 1.24 -6.14
C VAL A 251 -6.98 1.40 -6.23
N GLY A 252 -6.48 2.59 -5.94
CA GLY A 252 -5.05 2.87 -5.94
C GLY A 252 -4.75 4.36 -6.09
N THR A 253 -3.52 4.74 -5.79
CA THR A 253 -3.05 6.10 -6.10
C THR A 253 -3.17 6.36 -7.59
N ILE A 254 -3.72 7.51 -7.97
CA ILE A 254 -3.85 7.92 -9.37
C ILE A 254 -2.48 8.36 -9.86
N GLU A 255 -1.76 7.45 -10.50
CA GLU A 255 -0.39 7.61 -10.99
C GLU A 255 -0.18 6.80 -12.27
N ALA A 256 0.85 7.14 -13.07
CA ALA A 256 1.05 6.59 -14.42
C ALA A 256 1.08 5.05 -14.46
N ARG A 257 1.79 4.39 -13.55
CA ARG A 257 1.91 2.92 -13.51
C ARG A 257 0.58 2.17 -13.33
N LYS A 258 -0.45 2.84 -12.81
CA LYS A 258 -1.80 2.29 -12.66
C LYS A 258 -2.60 2.25 -13.97
N ASN A 259 -2.04 2.79 -15.06
CA ASN A 259 -2.57 2.71 -16.43
C ASN A 259 -4.03 3.17 -16.55
N LEU A 260 -4.44 4.18 -15.76
CA LEU A 260 -5.82 4.65 -15.73
C LEU A 260 -6.23 5.40 -17.00
N ALA A 261 -5.27 5.95 -17.76
CA ALA A 261 -5.54 6.57 -19.05
C ALA A 261 -6.14 5.57 -20.04
N LEU A 262 -5.72 4.30 -20.00
CA LEU A 262 -6.34 3.21 -20.76
C LEU A 262 -7.83 3.10 -20.39
N LEU A 263 -8.16 2.94 -19.09
CA LEU A 263 -9.56 2.81 -18.66
C LEU A 263 -10.41 3.98 -19.11
N LEU A 264 -9.91 5.21 -18.99
CA LEU A 264 -10.67 6.40 -19.41
C LEU A 264 -10.90 6.44 -20.92
N THR A 265 -9.93 5.99 -21.71
CA THR A 265 -10.09 5.84 -23.16
C THR A 265 -11.11 4.76 -23.51
N LEU A 266 -11.09 3.62 -22.79
CA LEU A 266 -12.08 2.55 -22.96
C LEU A 266 -13.49 3.02 -22.60
N TRP A 267 -13.65 3.81 -21.50
CA TRP A 267 -14.97 4.36 -21.11
C TRP A 267 -15.56 5.29 -22.16
N ARG A 268 -14.73 6.09 -22.85
CA ARG A 268 -15.19 6.87 -24.00
C ARG A 268 -15.74 5.98 -25.12
N ARG A 269 -15.00 4.90 -25.46
CA ARG A 269 -15.44 3.96 -26.49
C ARG A 269 -16.70 3.19 -26.08
N LEU A 270 -16.79 2.80 -24.80
CA LEU A 270 -18.00 2.16 -24.27
C LEU A 270 -19.21 3.09 -24.33
N GLU A 271 -19.03 4.38 -24.04
CA GLU A 271 -20.10 5.37 -24.15
C GLU A 271 -20.59 5.54 -25.59
N GLU A 272 -19.69 5.61 -26.57
CA GLU A 272 -20.03 5.64 -28.00
C GLU A 272 -20.79 4.37 -28.44
N ARG A 273 -20.51 3.20 -27.86
CA ARG A 273 -21.13 1.90 -28.24
C ARG A 273 -22.42 1.61 -27.49
N LEU A 274 -22.48 1.92 -26.20
CA LEU A 274 -23.55 1.49 -25.30
C LEU A 274 -24.52 2.61 -24.93
N GLY A 275 -24.15 3.88 -25.14
CA GLY A 275 -24.94 5.06 -24.80
C GLY A 275 -25.39 5.03 -23.33
N GLU A 276 -26.68 5.10 -23.08
CA GLU A 276 -27.26 5.08 -21.73
C GLU A 276 -27.00 3.79 -20.93
N ARG A 277 -26.61 2.70 -21.58
CA ARG A 277 -26.28 1.43 -20.93
C ARG A 277 -24.82 1.33 -20.47
N THR A 278 -24.03 2.38 -20.70
CA THR A 278 -22.63 2.43 -20.28
C THR A 278 -22.53 2.35 -18.75
N PRO A 279 -21.71 1.42 -18.19
CA PRO A 279 -21.52 1.32 -16.74
C PRO A 279 -20.77 2.55 -16.21
N SER A 280 -20.94 2.86 -14.92
CA SER A 280 -20.11 3.85 -14.25
C SER A 280 -18.73 3.29 -13.89
N LEU A 281 -17.73 4.17 -13.80
CA LEU A 281 -16.38 3.85 -13.28
C LEU A 281 -16.10 4.70 -12.05
N VAL A 282 -15.65 4.07 -10.99
CA VAL A 282 -15.22 4.76 -9.77
C VAL A 282 -13.72 4.55 -9.57
N LEU A 283 -12.97 5.64 -9.62
CA LEU A 283 -11.55 5.68 -9.30
C LEU A 283 -11.37 6.06 -7.84
N VAL A 284 -10.97 5.10 -7.00
CA VAL A 284 -10.74 5.35 -5.57
C VAL A 284 -9.27 5.51 -5.29
N GLY A 285 -8.86 6.73 -4.99
CA GLY A 285 -7.47 7.03 -4.66
C GLY A 285 -7.16 8.51 -4.68
N ARG A 286 -6.03 8.87 -4.08
CA ARG A 286 -5.51 10.24 -4.15
C ARG A 286 -4.75 10.45 -5.44
N TYR A 287 -4.73 11.67 -5.92
CA TYR A 287 -3.84 12.06 -7.02
C TYR A 287 -2.39 11.92 -6.58
N GLY A 288 -1.61 11.17 -7.33
CA GLY A 288 -0.19 10.91 -7.14
C GLY A 288 0.66 11.84 -8.03
N TRP A 289 1.52 11.24 -8.83
CA TRP A 289 2.41 11.91 -9.76
C TRP A 289 2.26 11.29 -11.16
N GLU A 290 2.76 11.99 -12.21
CA GLU A 290 2.65 11.57 -13.60
C GLU A 290 1.21 11.16 -13.96
N ASN A 291 0.24 12.04 -13.64
CA ASN A 291 -1.18 11.76 -13.79
C ASN A 291 -1.93 12.80 -14.66
N GLU A 292 -1.21 13.64 -15.37
CA GLU A 292 -1.77 14.74 -16.18
C GLU A 292 -2.78 14.23 -17.20
N ALA A 293 -2.47 13.12 -17.89
CA ALA A 293 -3.41 12.52 -18.86
C ALA A 293 -4.73 12.09 -18.22
N VAL A 294 -4.69 11.58 -16.97
CA VAL A 294 -5.90 11.19 -16.23
C VAL A 294 -6.70 12.42 -15.83
N LEU A 295 -6.04 13.47 -15.34
CA LEU A 295 -6.69 14.72 -14.97
C LEU A 295 -7.35 15.39 -16.17
N ASP A 296 -6.66 15.44 -17.32
CA ASP A 296 -7.22 15.99 -18.56
C ASP A 296 -8.48 15.26 -19.00
N HIS A 297 -8.50 13.93 -18.94
CA HIS A 297 -9.70 13.16 -19.24
C HIS A 297 -10.85 13.47 -18.27
N LEU A 298 -10.59 13.47 -16.97
CA LEU A 298 -11.62 13.71 -15.96
C LEU A 298 -12.22 15.12 -16.03
N GLN A 299 -11.40 16.12 -16.37
CA GLN A 299 -11.82 17.52 -16.38
C GLN A 299 -12.41 17.99 -17.72
N ARG A 300 -11.94 17.43 -18.85
CA ARG A 300 -12.19 17.98 -20.18
C ARG A 300 -12.96 17.08 -21.13
N SER A 301 -13.16 15.77 -20.79
CA SER A 301 -13.91 14.86 -21.66
C SER A 301 -15.41 14.92 -21.37
N PRO A 302 -16.24 15.49 -22.27
CA PRO A 302 -17.68 15.59 -22.03
C PRO A 302 -18.37 14.21 -21.97
N ASN A 303 -17.90 13.23 -22.73
CA ASN A 303 -18.42 11.86 -22.74
C ASN A 303 -18.25 11.12 -21.40
N LEU A 304 -17.31 11.55 -20.56
CA LEU A 304 -17.06 10.92 -19.26
C LEU A 304 -17.88 11.55 -18.12
N GLN A 305 -18.52 12.70 -18.36
CA GLN A 305 -19.31 13.38 -17.33
C GLN A 305 -20.50 12.52 -16.88
N GLY A 306 -20.66 12.37 -15.56
CA GLY A 306 -21.66 11.51 -14.95
C GLY A 306 -21.42 10.01 -15.10
N LEU A 307 -20.37 9.58 -15.79
CA LEU A 307 -19.97 8.17 -15.91
C LEU A 307 -18.75 7.82 -15.04
N VAL A 308 -17.76 8.72 -15.00
CA VAL A 308 -16.53 8.46 -14.25
C VAL A 308 -16.50 9.34 -13.01
N HIS A 309 -16.39 8.71 -11.85
CA HIS A 309 -16.31 9.37 -10.56
C HIS A 309 -14.94 9.12 -9.92
N GLN A 310 -14.46 10.06 -9.13
CA GLN A 310 -13.22 9.91 -8.36
C GLN A 310 -13.50 10.20 -6.89
N ALA A 311 -13.06 9.31 -6.02
CA ALA A 311 -13.12 9.48 -4.57
C ALA A 311 -11.76 9.26 -3.91
N SER A 312 -11.56 9.90 -2.78
CA SER A 312 -10.38 9.68 -1.93
C SER A 312 -10.78 9.71 -0.46
N ASN A 313 -9.92 9.17 0.39
CA ASN A 313 -10.12 9.18 1.84
C ASN A 313 -11.35 8.40 2.34
N LEU A 314 -11.85 7.44 1.56
CA LEU A 314 -12.86 6.52 2.05
C LEU A 314 -12.33 5.71 3.22
N SER A 315 -13.17 5.41 4.20
CA SER A 315 -12.85 4.41 5.22
C SER A 315 -12.77 3.01 4.60
N ASP A 316 -12.07 2.10 5.24
CA ASP A 316 -11.99 0.71 4.76
C ASP A 316 -13.37 0.07 4.66
N ALA A 317 -14.28 0.37 5.59
CA ALA A 317 -15.66 -0.11 5.54
C ALA A 317 -16.44 0.46 4.34
N ALA A 318 -16.31 1.76 4.05
CA ALA A 318 -16.96 2.37 2.90
C ALA A 318 -16.38 1.85 1.57
N LEU A 319 -15.06 1.70 1.51
CA LEU A 319 -14.37 1.12 0.35
C LEU A 319 -14.84 -0.33 0.11
N ALA A 320 -14.88 -1.16 1.14
CA ALA A 320 -15.32 -2.53 1.03
C ALA A 320 -16.78 -2.64 0.56
N ARG A 321 -17.69 -1.80 1.06
CA ARG A 321 -19.10 -1.72 0.58
C ARG A 321 -19.17 -1.33 -0.89
N LEU A 322 -18.36 -0.34 -1.29
CA LEU A 322 -18.28 0.09 -2.69
C LEU A 322 -17.78 -1.04 -3.59
N MET A 323 -16.71 -1.72 -3.21
CA MET A 323 -16.16 -2.84 -3.98
C MET A 323 -17.18 -3.98 -4.12
N ARG A 324 -17.90 -4.37 -3.04
CA ARG A 324 -18.89 -5.45 -3.09
C ARG A 324 -20.06 -5.19 -4.04
N GLY A 325 -20.46 -3.95 -4.25
CA GLY A 325 -21.52 -3.60 -5.18
C GLY A 325 -21.07 -3.48 -6.63
N ALA A 326 -19.77 -3.49 -6.90
CA ALA A 326 -19.22 -3.37 -8.24
C ALA A 326 -19.42 -4.65 -9.09
N ARG A 327 -19.53 -4.48 -10.41
CA ARG A 327 -19.53 -5.60 -11.37
C ARG A 327 -18.20 -6.32 -11.43
N ALA A 328 -17.12 -5.53 -11.33
CA ALA A 328 -15.76 -6.03 -11.16
C ALA A 328 -14.88 -4.94 -10.53
N VAL A 329 -13.80 -5.37 -9.92
CA VAL A 329 -12.64 -4.53 -9.60
C VAL A 329 -11.68 -4.57 -10.78
N LEU A 330 -11.12 -3.42 -11.13
CA LEU A 330 -10.19 -3.27 -12.26
C LEU A 330 -8.79 -2.94 -11.76
N ALA A 331 -7.81 -3.74 -12.12
CA ALA A 331 -6.41 -3.56 -11.77
C ALA A 331 -5.52 -3.53 -13.03
N PRO A 332 -5.57 -2.45 -13.85
CA PRO A 332 -4.89 -2.39 -15.15
C PRO A 332 -3.42 -2.01 -15.06
N SER A 333 -2.80 -2.14 -13.90
CA SER A 333 -1.44 -1.68 -13.61
C SER A 333 -0.42 -2.26 -14.59
N SER A 334 0.52 -1.43 -15.04
CA SER A 334 1.65 -1.87 -15.87
C SER A 334 2.69 -2.64 -15.06
N VAL A 335 2.83 -2.30 -13.78
CA VAL A 335 3.78 -2.94 -12.86
C VAL A 335 3.31 -2.80 -11.41
N GLU A 336 3.56 -3.84 -10.61
CA GLU A 336 3.26 -3.88 -9.18
C GLU A 336 4.33 -4.69 -8.41
N GLY A 337 4.41 -4.44 -7.09
CA GLY A 337 5.14 -5.34 -6.19
C GLY A 337 4.21 -6.37 -5.52
N PHE A 338 2.94 -5.98 -5.24
CA PHE A 338 1.94 -6.83 -4.59
C PHE A 338 0.52 -6.56 -5.08
N ASP A 339 0.07 -5.32 -5.10
CA ASP A 339 -1.29 -4.85 -5.39
C ASP A 339 -2.36 -5.32 -4.38
N LEU A 340 -2.28 -4.79 -3.15
CA LEU A 340 -3.26 -5.10 -2.09
C LEU A 340 -4.72 -5.02 -2.55
N PRO A 341 -5.18 -3.98 -3.28
CA PRO A 341 -6.58 -3.91 -3.74
C PRO A 341 -7.02 -5.08 -4.63
N ALA A 342 -6.13 -5.62 -5.47
CA ALA A 342 -6.42 -6.78 -6.29
C ALA A 342 -6.60 -8.03 -5.42
N VAL A 343 -5.72 -8.22 -4.43
CA VAL A 343 -5.81 -9.33 -3.46
C VAL A 343 -7.04 -9.19 -2.57
N GLU A 344 -7.39 -7.97 -2.15
CA GLU A 344 -8.61 -7.65 -1.40
C GLU A 344 -9.87 -8.03 -2.20
N ALA A 345 -9.92 -7.72 -3.50
CA ALA A 345 -11.02 -8.10 -4.39
C ALA A 345 -11.21 -9.62 -4.47
N CYS A 346 -10.13 -10.38 -4.67
CA CYS A 346 -10.17 -11.85 -4.68
C CYS A 346 -10.63 -12.41 -3.33
N ALA A 347 -10.13 -11.87 -2.22
CA ALA A 347 -10.51 -12.29 -0.87
C ALA A 347 -11.99 -12.08 -0.55
N MET A 348 -12.58 -11.04 -1.15
CA MET A 348 -14.02 -10.76 -1.05
C MET A 348 -14.88 -11.59 -2.02
N GLY A 349 -14.28 -12.47 -2.82
CA GLY A 349 -14.97 -13.25 -3.84
C GLY A 349 -15.50 -12.41 -5.02
N LEU A 350 -14.92 -11.24 -5.26
CA LEU A 350 -15.35 -10.34 -6.32
C LEU A 350 -14.70 -10.71 -7.65
N ARG A 351 -15.39 -10.43 -8.75
CA ARG A 351 -14.75 -10.48 -10.07
C ARG A 351 -13.61 -9.47 -10.12
N LEU A 352 -12.44 -9.95 -10.51
CA LEU A 352 -11.25 -9.12 -10.73
C LEU A 352 -10.84 -9.25 -12.20
N ILE A 353 -10.72 -8.13 -12.90
CA ILE A 353 -10.09 -8.00 -14.20
C ILE A 353 -8.78 -7.27 -13.98
N ALA A 354 -7.66 -7.94 -14.26
CA ALA A 354 -6.34 -7.43 -13.90
C ALA A 354 -5.34 -7.57 -15.06
N SER A 355 -4.29 -6.78 -15.03
CA SER A 355 -3.19 -6.93 -15.97
C SER A 355 -2.48 -8.25 -15.78
N ASP A 356 -2.10 -8.90 -16.88
CA ASP A 356 -1.30 -10.13 -16.89
C ASP A 356 0.18 -9.80 -16.59
N ILE A 357 0.46 -9.51 -15.32
CA ILE A 357 1.80 -9.22 -14.80
C ILE A 357 2.19 -10.20 -13.68
N PRO A 358 3.48 -10.43 -13.45
CA PRO A 358 3.92 -11.46 -12.52
C PRO A 358 3.27 -11.41 -11.12
N PRO A 359 3.14 -10.27 -10.43
CA PRO A 359 2.47 -10.23 -9.13
C PRO A 359 0.99 -10.65 -9.18
N HIS A 360 0.26 -10.30 -10.25
CA HIS A 360 -1.13 -10.71 -10.38
C HIS A 360 -1.25 -12.22 -10.62
N ARG A 361 -0.38 -12.80 -11.46
CA ARG A 361 -0.32 -14.28 -11.65
C ARG A 361 -0.03 -15.01 -10.34
N GLU A 362 0.86 -14.46 -9.50
CA GLU A 362 1.22 -15.03 -8.20
C GLU A 362 0.10 -14.91 -7.17
N LEU A 363 -0.53 -13.73 -7.09
CA LEU A 363 -1.34 -13.33 -5.93
C LEU A 363 -2.85 -13.37 -6.19
N THR A 364 -3.29 -13.41 -7.45
CA THR A 364 -4.70 -13.35 -7.84
C THR A 364 -5.03 -14.42 -8.92
N PRO A 365 -4.88 -15.73 -8.62
CA PRO A 365 -4.99 -16.79 -9.60
C PRO A 365 -6.37 -16.90 -10.23
N ASP A 366 -7.42 -16.41 -9.58
CA ASP A 366 -8.81 -16.46 -10.08
C ASP A 366 -9.19 -15.20 -10.88
N ALA A 367 -8.25 -14.26 -11.10
CA ALA A 367 -8.50 -13.05 -11.87
C ALA A 367 -8.58 -13.35 -13.37
N GLU A 368 -9.39 -12.58 -14.09
CA GLU A 368 -9.31 -12.50 -15.54
C GLU A 368 -8.11 -11.65 -15.91
N LEU A 369 -7.02 -12.31 -16.35
CA LEU A 369 -5.75 -11.66 -16.66
C LEU A 369 -5.68 -11.25 -18.13
N ILE A 370 -5.36 -9.99 -18.40
CA ILE A 370 -5.30 -9.41 -19.74
C ILE A 370 -4.00 -8.62 -19.87
N ASP A 371 -3.33 -8.73 -21.01
CA ASP A 371 -2.14 -7.94 -21.31
C ASP A 371 -2.45 -6.43 -21.06
N PRO A 372 -1.65 -5.69 -20.29
CA PRO A 372 -1.88 -4.27 -20.03
C PRO A 372 -1.91 -3.40 -21.29
N LEU A 373 -1.44 -3.90 -22.44
CA LEU A 373 -1.46 -3.22 -23.73
C LEU A 373 -2.62 -3.65 -24.63
N ASP A 374 -3.35 -4.73 -24.29
CA ASP A 374 -4.49 -5.21 -25.08
C ASP A 374 -5.79 -4.46 -24.75
N GLY A 375 -5.91 -3.23 -25.28
CA GLY A 375 -7.11 -2.41 -25.08
C GLY A 375 -8.40 -3.07 -25.58
N LEU A 376 -8.35 -3.92 -26.61
CA LEU A 376 -9.55 -4.63 -27.10
C LEU A 376 -9.99 -5.70 -26.13
N GLY A 377 -9.07 -6.53 -25.64
CA GLY A 377 -9.35 -7.54 -24.62
C GLY A 377 -9.92 -6.93 -23.34
N TRP A 378 -9.36 -5.79 -22.87
CA TRP A 378 -9.91 -5.03 -21.74
C TRP A 378 -11.34 -4.57 -22.00
N MET A 379 -11.61 -4.00 -23.19
CA MET A 379 -12.95 -3.51 -23.55
C MET A 379 -13.96 -4.67 -23.57
N GLU A 380 -13.63 -5.79 -24.19
CA GLU A 380 -14.49 -6.97 -24.24
C GLU A 380 -14.78 -7.56 -22.87
N ALA A 381 -13.77 -7.64 -22.00
CA ALA A 381 -13.94 -8.13 -20.64
C ALA A 381 -14.86 -7.22 -19.81
N ILE A 382 -14.69 -5.91 -19.90
CA ILE A 382 -15.55 -4.93 -19.23
C ILE A 382 -16.98 -5.01 -19.77
N GLU A 383 -17.16 -5.11 -21.09
CA GLU A 383 -18.47 -5.22 -21.70
C GLU A 383 -19.18 -6.52 -21.29
N ARG A 384 -18.50 -7.67 -21.33
CA ARG A 384 -19.04 -8.93 -20.80
C ARG A 384 -19.45 -8.81 -19.32
N ALA A 385 -18.58 -8.25 -18.49
CA ALA A 385 -18.85 -8.08 -17.06
C ALA A 385 -20.02 -7.13 -16.79
N THR A 386 -20.25 -6.13 -17.65
CA THR A 386 -21.38 -5.18 -17.54
C THR A 386 -22.73 -5.93 -17.57
N PHE A 387 -22.88 -6.90 -18.46
CA PHE A 387 -24.14 -7.62 -18.68
C PHE A 387 -24.21 -9.00 -18.01
N ALA A 388 -23.07 -9.52 -17.52
CA ALA A 388 -23.05 -10.77 -16.79
C ALA A 388 -23.67 -10.62 -15.40
N PRO A 389 -24.26 -11.70 -14.82
CA PRO A 389 -24.59 -11.73 -13.40
C PRO A 389 -23.33 -11.55 -12.55
N ALA A 390 -23.49 -11.22 -11.29
CA ALA A 390 -22.38 -11.25 -10.34
C ALA A 390 -21.68 -12.62 -10.45
N GLY A 391 -20.36 -12.61 -10.55
CA GLY A 391 -19.58 -13.85 -10.70
C GLY A 391 -19.76 -14.76 -9.47
N PRO A 392 -19.48 -16.07 -9.62
CA PRO A 392 -19.46 -16.97 -8.46
C PRO A 392 -18.43 -16.47 -7.45
N ALA A 393 -18.71 -16.66 -6.16
CA ALA A 393 -17.74 -16.42 -5.13
C ALA A 393 -16.48 -17.28 -5.40
N SER A 394 -15.32 -16.65 -5.48
CA SER A 394 -14.03 -17.35 -5.58
C SER A 394 -13.77 -18.12 -4.28
N VAL A 395 -13.12 -19.29 -4.39
CA VAL A 395 -12.62 -20.06 -3.23
C VAL A 395 -11.20 -19.62 -2.86
N TYR A 396 -10.83 -18.43 -3.25
CA TYR A 396 -9.48 -17.89 -3.05
C TYR A 396 -9.06 -17.88 -1.56
N ALA A 397 -7.96 -18.57 -1.27
CA ALA A 397 -7.35 -18.59 0.06
C ALA A 397 -6.45 -17.35 0.23
N ALA A 398 -7.06 -16.24 0.66
CA ALA A 398 -6.34 -14.99 0.83
C ALA A 398 -5.20 -15.11 1.86
N PRO A 399 -4.05 -14.45 1.61
CA PRO A 399 -2.98 -14.37 2.59
C PRO A 399 -3.47 -13.61 3.83
N ALA A 400 -3.06 -14.09 5.00
CA ALA A 400 -3.44 -13.50 6.27
C ALA A 400 -2.21 -13.02 7.04
N TRP A 401 -2.37 -11.95 7.84
CA TRP A 401 -1.30 -11.43 8.70
C TRP A 401 -0.70 -12.49 9.61
N ARG A 402 -1.51 -13.46 10.08
CA ARG A 402 -1.00 -14.58 10.89
C ARG A 402 0.05 -15.41 10.13
N GLY A 403 -0.19 -15.70 8.85
CA GLY A 403 0.74 -16.42 8.00
C GLY A 403 2.02 -15.62 7.73
N HIS A 404 1.85 -14.34 7.40
CA HIS A 404 2.95 -13.39 7.21
C HIS A 404 3.85 -13.32 8.45
N PHE A 405 3.27 -13.04 9.61
CA PHE A 405 4.06 -12.89 10.85
C PHE A 405 4.65 -14.20 11.36
N ARG A 406 4.10 -15.36 11.01
CA ARG A 406 4.76 -16.65 11.29
C ARG A 406 6.09 -16.74 10.54
N ILE A 407 6.12 -16.42 9.25
CA ILE A 407 7.35 -16.41 8.44
C ILE A 407 8.33 -15.37 8.98
N VAL A 408 7.86 -14.19 9.30
CA VAL A 408 8.71 -13.13 9.86
C VAL A 408 9.27 -13.53 11.22
N ALA A 409 8.47 -14.10 12.12
CA ALA A 409 8.90 -14.56 13.43
C ALA A 409 10.00 -15.64 13.32
N GLU A 410 9.83 -16.60 12.42
CA GLU A 410 10.84 -17.62 12.10
C GLU A 410 12.13 -16.96 11.56
N ALA A 411 12.00 -16.03 10.64
CA ALA A 411 13.12 -15.31 10.04
C ALA A 411 13.93 -14.51 11.05
N ILE A 412 13.29 -13.90 12.06
CA ILE A 412 13.99 -13.12 13.10
C ILE A 412 14.34 -13.92 14.34
N GLY A 413 14.02 -15.23 14.38
CA GLY A 413 14.28 -16.10 15.53
C GLY A 413 13.37 -15.83 16.74
N LEU A 414 12.22 -15.21 16.53
CA LEU A 414 11.24 -14.98 17.59
C LEU A 414 10.54 -16.32 17.92
N GLY A 415 10.56 -16.74 19.20
CA GLY A 415 10.01 -18.03 19.64
C GLY A 415 11.03 -19.16 19.72
N ARG A 416 12.27 -18.99 19.28
CA ARG A 416 13.37 -19.90 19.63
C ARG A 416 13.85 -19.55 21.03
N ALA A 417 13.78 -20.51 21.97
CA ALA A 417 14.42 -20.35 23.27
C ALA A 417 15.89 -20.00 23.05
N SER A 418 16.37 -18.95 23.70
CA SER A 418 17.79 -18.55 23.62
C SER A 418 18.66 -19.71 24.07
N PRO A 419 19.71 -20.11 23.31
CA PRO A 419 20.63 -21.18 23.73
C PRO A 419 21.33 -20.91 25.05
N LEU A 420 21.26 -19.68 25.55
CA LEU A 420 21.89 -19.30 26.84
C LEU A 420 21.09 -19.70 28.09
N ALA A 421 19.87 -20.25 27.97
CA ALA A 421 19.11 -20.72 29.13
C ALA A 421 19.38 -22.19 29.52
N SER A 422 20.17 -22.93 28.74
CA SER A 422 20.51 -24.33 29.05
C SER A 422 21.85 -24.50 29.80
N ALA A 423 22.62 -23.44 30.00
CA ALA A 423 23.93 -23.49 30.68
C ALA A 423 23.88 -23.24 32.21
N VAL A 424 22.71 -23.02 32.81
CA VAL A 424 22.58 -22.76 34.27
C VAL A 424 21.73 -23.81 34.99
N LYS A 425 21.62 -25.01 34.46
CA LYS A 425 21.08 -26.16 35.21
C LYS A 425 22.16 -27.27 35.32
N GLY A 426 23.24 -26.95 35.99
CA GLY A 426 24.30 -27.90 36.25
C GLY A 426 25.40 -27.28 37.10
N LEU A 427 25.08 -26.83 38.30
CA LEU A 427 25.96 -26.66 39.45
C LEU A 427 25.15 -26.79 40.73
#